data_49c021bebcb3698d744edaf9f147b04f
#
_entry.id   49c021bebcb3698d744edaf9f147b04f
#
_cell.length_a   1.000
_cell.length_b   1.000
_cell.length_c   1.000
_cell.angle_alpha   90.00
_cell.angle_beta   90.00
_cell.angle_gamma   90.00
#
_symmetry.space_group_name_H-M   'P 1'
#
loop_
_entity.id
_entity.type
_entity.pdbx_description
1 polymer ?
#
loop_
_entity_poly.entity_id
_entity_poly.type
_entity_poly.pdbx_seq_one_letter_code
_entity_poly.pdbx_strand_id
1 'polypeptide(L)'
;FGPVRIDIIASDGQLIRTPVNGGRLNPLCATAEQKPQASPENQRSVGVLFTYGRFTFLDLGDFNWAKEVELSCPTNMVGEVTLYQTSRHGAWDDAGSPTHLYAIKPQVIVVNNGPRKGLGGTSPGFSEVTTAHYDRMTESPNIEGIWQGHRSLLDPEPTHNAAEEMIANLQETTECEGHWLRASAGQDGAFSVTNSRNGFSRNYTAR
;
A
#
# COMPACT_ATOMS: atom_id res chain seq x y z
N PHE A 1 -21.56 4.25 -7.68
CA PHE A 1 -22.30 4.84 -6.55
C PHE A 1 -22.14 6.37 -6.57
N GLY A 2 -23.11 7.08 -7.19
CA GLY A 2 -23.00 8.52 -7.36
C GLY A 2 -21.79 8.89 -8.24
N PRO A 3 -20.98 9.87 -7.85
CA PRO A 3 -19.82 10.31 -8.64
C PRO A 3 -18.56 9.44 -8.44
N VAL A 4 -18.62 8.36 -7.67
CA VAL A 4 -17.48 7.44 -7.45
C VAL A 4 -17.44 6.39 -8.56
N ARG A 5 -16.33 6.32 -9.29
CA ARG A 5 -16.00 5.22 -10.21
C ARG A 5 -15.23 4.15 -9.46
N ILE A 6 -15.58 2.89 -9.71
CA ILE A 6 -14.92 1.71 -9.14
C ILE A 6 -14.47 0.83 -10.30
N ASP A 7 -13.17 0.64 -10.43
CA ASP A 7 -12.58 -0.25 -11.42
C ASP A 7 -12.03 -1.49 -10.72
N ILE A 8 -12.53 -2.66 -11.09
CA ILE A 8 -11.93 -3.93 -10.67
C ILE A 8 -10.73 -4.18 -11.57
N ILE A 9 -9.54 -4.02 -11.04
CA ILE A 9 -8.28 -4.13 -11.81
C ILE A 9 -7.67 -5.51 -11.77
N ALA A 10 -8.10 -6.33 -10.82
CA ALA A 10 -7.70 -7.72 -10.71
C ALA A 10 -8.79 -8.56 -10.06
N SER A 11 -8.93 -9.80 -10.48
CA SER A 11 -9.81 -10.79 -9.87
C SER A 11 -9.43 -12.19 -10.33
N ASP A 12 -9.50 -13.18 -9.45
CA ASP A 12 -9.23 -14.61 -9.74
C ASP A 12 -7.90 -14.83 -10.51
N GLY A 13 -6.85 -14.12 -10.12
CA GLY A 13 -5.53 -14.22 -10.72
C GLY A 13 -5.35 -13.48 -12.05
N GLN A 14 -6.40 -12.90 -12.61
CA GLN A 14 -6.37 -12.16 -13.86
C GLN A 14 -6.24 -10.66 -13.60
N LEU A 15 -5.40 -9.98 -14.37
CA LEU A 15 -5.28 -8.53 -14.38
C LEU A 15 -6.05 -7.92 -15.55
N ILE A 16 -6.42 -6.65 -15.42
CA ILE A 16 -6.97 -5.88 -16.55
C ILE A 16 -6.00 -5.89 -17.73
N ARG A 17 -6.57 -5.82 -18.94
CA ARG A 17 -5.80 -5.80 -20.19
C ARG A 17 -5.65 -4.40 -20.77
N THR A 18 -6.43 -3.46 -20.28
CA THR A 18 -6.41 -2.05 -20.71
C THR A 18 -6.13 -1.18 -19.51
N PRO A 19 -5.15 -0.28 -19.57
CA PRO A 19 -4.86 0.64 -18.48
C PRO A 19 -6.06 1.51 -18.12
N VAL A 20 -6.28 1.75 -16.83
CA VAL A 20 -7.38 2.60 -16.34
C VAL A 20 -6.98 4.07 -16.26
N ASN A 21 -5.71 4.38 -16.00
CA ASN A 21 -5.18 5.74 -15.86
C ASN A 21 -3.85 5.91 -16.61
N GLY A 22 -3.90 5.96 -17.94
CA GLY A 22 -2.81 6.49 -18.74
C GLY A 22 -1.85 5.51 -19.39
N GLY A 23 -1.61 4.33 -18.90
CA GLY A 23 -0.86 3.26 -19.57
C GLY A 23 0.56 3.63 -20.02
N ARG A 24 1.33 4.29 -19.18
CA ARG A 24 2.72 4.67 -19.50
C ARG A 24 3.66 3.48 -19.33
N LEU A 25 4.64 3.37 -20.22
CA LEU A 25 5.75 2.43 -20.05
C LEU A 25 6.45 2.72 -18.72
N ASN A 26 6.75 1.65 -18.00
CA ASN A 26 7.46 1.74 -16.74
C ASN A 26 8.96 1.41 -16.95
N PRO A 27 9.86 2.39 -16.89
CA PRO A 27 11.28 2.15 -17.14
C PRO A 27 11.93 1.24 -16.09
N LEU A 28 11.34 1.13 -14.90
CA LEU A 28 11.85 0.28 -13.82
C LEU A 28 11.71 -1.21 -14.13
N CYS A 29 10.92 -1.58 -15.12
CA CYS A 29 10.77 -2.97 -15.55
C CYS A 29 12.06 -3.60 -16.09
N ALA A 30 12.96 -2.77 -16.63
CA ALA A 30 14.25 -3.25 -17.14
C ALA A 30 15.16 -3.84 -16.05
N THR A 31 14.98 -3.40 -14.81
CA THR A 31 15.76 -3.82 -13.64
C THR A 31 14.89 -4.44 -12.56
N ALA A 32 13.65 -4.80 -12.89
CA ALA A 32 12.72 -5.36 -11.93
C ALA A 32 13.23 -6.68 -11.34
N GLU A 33 13.39 -6.71 -10.02
CA GLU A 33 13.69 -7.96 -9.32
C GLU A 33 12.51 -8.91 -9.46
N GLN A 34 12.81 -10.15 -9.83
CA GLN A 34 11.82 -11.20 -9.95
C GLN A 34 11.76 -12.02 -8.66
N LYS A 35 10.58 -12.19 -8.11
CA LYS A 35 10.33 -13.04 -6.95
C LYS A 35 9.32 -14.14 -7.27
N PRO A 36 9.32 -15.23 -6.49
CA PRO A 36 8.34 -16.30 -6.66
C PRO A 36 6.91 -15.78 -6.56
N GLN A 37 6.01 -16.44 -7.26
CA GLN A 37 4.57 -16.18 -7.12
C GLN A 37 4.11 -16.51 -5.70
N ALA A 38 3.10 -15.77 -5.23
CA ALA A 38 2.41 -16.05 -3.98
C ALA A 38 1.65 -17.38 -4.03
N SER A 39 1.07 -17.77 -2.89
CA SER A 39 0.08 -18.85 -2.86
C SER A 39 -1.03 -18.59 -3.89
N PRO A 40 -1.65 -19.63 -4.45
CA PRO A 40 -2.75 -19.46 -5.40
C PRO A 40 -3.89 -18.60 -4.88
N GLU A 41 -4.15 -18.60 -3.59
CA GLU A 41 -5.17 -17.79 -2.94
C GLU A 41 -4.83 -16.30 -3.02
N ASN A 42 -3.62 -15.90 -2.63
CA ASN A 42 -3.18 -14.51 -2.68
C ASN A 42 -3.13 -13.96 -4.10
N GLN A 43 -2.75 -14.81 -5.07
CA GLN A 43 -2.78 -14.42 -6.49
C GLN A 43 -4.18 -14.08 -6.99
N ARG A 44 -5.24 -14.59 -6.34
CA ARG A 44 -6.64 -14.38 -6.69
C ARG A 44 -7.28 -13.19 -5.97
N SER A 45 -6.53 -12.43 -5.22
CA SER A 45 -7.02 -11.21 -4.57
C SER A 45 -7.76 -10.32 -5.56
N VAL A 46 -8.79 -9.66 -5.09
CA VAL A 46 -9.48 -8.61 -5.85
C VAL A 46 -8.70 -7.32 -5.70
N GLY A 47 -8.24 -6.77 -6.82
CA GLY A 47 -7.64 -5.45 -6.87
C GLY A 47 -8.68 -4.41 -7.29
N VAL A 48 -8.76 -3.30 -6.56
CA VAL A 48 -9.78 -2.26 -6.79
C VAL A 48 -9.13 -0.88 -6.85
N LEU A 49 -9.51 -0.09 -7.84
CA LEU A 49 -9.20 1.33 -7.92
C LEU A 49 -10.49 2.13 -7.80
N PHE A 50 -10.58 2.96 -6.76
CA PHE A 50 -11.64 3.94 -6.58
C PHE A 50 -11.18 5.28 -7.12
N THR A 51 -12.05 5.97 -7.86
CA THR A 51 -11.82 7.33 -8.35
C THR A 51 -12.98 8.23 -7.96
N TYR A 52 -12.67 9.34 -7.29
CA TYR A 52 -13.62 10.35 -6.90
C TYR A 52 -13.10 11.75 -7.25
N GLY A 53 -13.47 12.27 -8.40
CA GLY A 53 -12.87 13.48 -8.95
C GLY A 53 -11.36 13.29 -9.16
N ARG A 54 -10.55 14.09 -8.46
CA ARG A 54 -9.08 13.97 -8.49
C ARG A 54 -8.52 12.95 -7.51
N PHE A 55 -9.29 12.54 -6.50
CA PHE A 55 -8.84 11.55 -5.53
C PHE A 55 -8.92 10.14 -6.09
N THR A 56 -7.86 9.35 -5.88
CA THR A 56 -7.81 7.93 -6.22
C THR A 56 -7.36 7.11 -5.03
N PHE A 57 -7.97 5.94 -4.84
CA PHE A 57 -7.59 4.98 -3.80
C PHE A 57 -7.39 3.60 -4.43
N LEU A 58 -6.22 3.02 -4.21
CA LEU A 58 -5.83 1.69 -4.70
C LEU A 58 -5.75 0.72 -3.54
N ASP A 59 -6.44 -0.43 -3.68
CA ASP A 59 -6.32 -1.59 -2.80
C ASP A 59 -6.11 -2.85 -3.67
N LEU A 60 -5.05 -3.60 -3.38
CA LEU A 60 -4.67 -4.81 -4.12
C LEU A 60 -4.81 -6.09 -3.28
N GLY A 61 -5.40 -5.99 -2.09
CA GLY A 61 -5.52 -7.12 -1.17
C GLY A 61 -4.16 -7.74 -0.85
N ASP A 62 -4.04 -9.04 -1.02
CA ASP A 62 -2.82 -9.80 -0.71
C ASP A 62 -1.90 -10.03 -1.93
N PHE A 63 -1.87 -9.09 -2.89
CA PHE A 63 -0.88 -9.15 -3.96
C PHE A 63 0.52 -9.23 -3.38
N ASN A 64 1.31 -10.16 -3.95
CA ASN A 64 2.72 -10.22 -3.64
C ASN A 64 3.56 -9.44 -4.66
N TRP A 65 4.86 -9.38 -4.41
CA TRP A 65 5.84 -8.74 -5.27
C TRP A 65 5.69 -9.10 -6.76
N ALA A 66 5.56 -10.38 -7.08
CA ALA A 66 5.43 -10.82 -8.47
C ALA A 66 4.16 -10.29 -9.15
N LYS A 67 3.02 -10.25 -8.44
CA LYS A 67 1.77 -9.69 -8.96
C LYS A 67 1.81 -8.16 -9.07
N GLU A 68 2.49 -7.49 -8.17
CA GLU A 68 2.72 -6.05 -8.26
C GLU A 68 3.56 -5.71 -9.50
N VAL A 69 4.63 -6.47 -9.76
CA VAL A 69 5.46 -6.32 -10.97
C VAL A 69 4.64 -6.60 -12.24
N GLU A 70 3.84 -7.67 -12.26
CA GLU A 70 2.97 -8.01 -13.39
C GLU A 70 1.97 -6.88 -13.71
N LEU A 71 1.40 -6.23 -12.68
CA LEU A 71 0.47 -5.11 -12.84
C LEU A 71 1.16 -3.84 -13.38
N SER A 72 2.47 -3.71 -13.14
CA SER A 72 3.23 -2.50 -13.45
C SER A 72 4.17 -2.63 -14.66
N CYS A 73 4.30 -3.83 -15.23
CA CYS A 73 5.24 -4.12 -16.32
C CYS A 73 4.59 -4.79 -17.54
N PRO A 74 5.00 -4.45 -18.75
CA PRO A 74 5.93 -3.35 -19.11
C PRO A 74 5.30 -1.95 -18.96
N THR A 75 4.01 -1.92 -18.69
CA THR A 75 3.19 -0.72 -18.63
C THR A 75 2.54 -0.63 -17.24
N ASN A 76 2.59 0.55 -16.63
CA ASN A 76 1.83 0.80 -15.41
C ASN A 76 0.32 0.86 -15.76
N MET A 77 -0.43 -0.16 -15.31
CA MET A 77 -1.83 -0.35 -15.66
C MET A 77 -2.79 0.56 -14.89
N VAL A 78 -2.37 1.07 -13.71
CA VAL A 78 -3.24 1.87 -12.83
C VAL A 78 -2.91 3.37 -12.79
N GLY A 79 -1.71 3.77 -13.27
CA GLY A 79 -1.25 5.16 -13.20
C GLY A 79 -0.78 5.57 -11.80
N GLU A 80 -0.66 6.89 -11.58
CA GLU A 80 -0.31 7.44 -10.27
C GLU A 80 -1.56 7.47 -9.37
N VAL A 81 -1.40 7.21 -8.06
CA VAL A 81 -2.51 7.13 -7.11
C VAL A 81 -2.35 8.10 -5.94
N THR A 82 -3.46 8.57 -5.39
CA THR A 82 -3.46 9.48 -4.24
C THR A 82 -3.23 8.71 -2.93
N LEU A 83 -4.05 7.70 -2.70
CA LEU A 83 -3.98 6.85 -1.51
C LEU A 83 -3.74 5.40 -1.93
N TYR A 84 -2.81 4.73 -1.27
CA TYR A 84 -2.54 3.31 -1.48
C TYR A 84 -2.63 2.56 -0.16
N GLN A 85 -3.43 1.51 -0.13
CA GLN A 85 -3.37 0.52 0.93
C GLN A 85 -2.37 -0.55 0.54
N THR A 86 -1.36 -0.77 1.38
CA THR A 86 -0.29 -1.71 1.07
C THR A 86 -0.80 -3.12 0.83
N SER A 87 -0.29 -3.76 -0.20
CA SER A 87 -0.49 -5.19 -0.42
C SER A 87 0.07 -6.01 0.74
N ARG A 88 -0.55 -7.15 1.02
CA ARG A 88 -0.08 -8.13 2.03
C ARG A 88 0.27 -7.54 3.38
N HIS A 89 -0.47 -6.54 3.81
CA HIS A 89 -0.29 -5.90 5.13
C HIS A 89 1.11 -5.31 5.33
N GLY A 90 1.78 -4.87 4.26
CA GLY A 90 3.15 -4.37 4.35
C GLY A 90 4.19 -5.46 4.61
N ALA A 91 3.95 -6.69 4.17
CA ALA A 91 4.92 -7.78 4.35
C ALA A 91 6.31 -7.39 3.83
N TRP A 92 7.31 -7.69 4.62
CA TRP A 92 8.70 -7.27 4.46
C TRP A 92 9.30 -7.50 3.07
N ASP A 93 9.27 -8.74 2.62
CA ASP A 93 10.05 -9.24 1.48
C ASP A 93 9.19 -9.66 0.30
N ASP A 94 7.88 -9.76 0.50
CA ASP A 94 6.95 -10.41 -0.40
C ASP A 94 5.93 -9.43 -1.00
N ALA A 95 6.04 -8.14 -0.67
CA ALA A 95 5.22 -7.06 -1.22
C ALA A 95 5.99 -5.74 -1.24
N GLY A 96 5.42 -4.71 -1.86
CA GLY A 96 6.02 -3.39 -1.94
C GLY A 96 7.20 -3.35 -2.91
N SER A 97 7.07 -4.00 -4.07
CA SER A 97 8.07 -3.93 -5.15
C SER A 97 8.37 -2.48 -5.51
N PRO A 98 9.65 -2.05 -5.52
CA PRO A 98 10.01 -0.71 -6.01
C PRO A 98 9.51 -0.45 -7.43
N THR A 99 9.49 -1.48 -8.28
CA THR A 99 8.99 -1.40 -9.66
C THR A 99 7.52 -0.99 -9.71
N HIS A 100 6.71 -1.47 -8.77
CA HIS A 100 5.31 -1.10 -8.65
C HIS A 100 5.15 0.22 -7.89
N LEU A 101 5.70 0.27 -6.68
CA LEU A 101 5.50 1.38 -5.74
C LEU A 101 5.93 2.72 -6.34
N TYR A 102 7.09 2.76 -7.02
CA TYR A 102 7.61 3.98 -7.64
C TYR A 102 6.95 4.31 -8.98
N ALA A 103 6.25 3.36 -9.59
CA ALA A 103 5.43 3.61 -10.78
C ALA A 103 4.06 4.21 -10.44
N ILE A 104 3.43 3.74 -9.35
CA ILE A 104 2.14 4.28 -8.89
C ILE A 104 2.27 5.55 -8.05
N LYS A 105 3.47 5.85 -7.53
CA LYS A 105 3.83 7.09 -6.81
C LYS A 105 2.77 7.56 -5.80
N PRO A 106 2.39 6.75 -4.83
CA PRO A 106 1.34 7.12 -3.91
C PRO A 106 1.71 8.38 -3.12
N GLN A 107 0.75 9.28 -2.93
CA GLN A 107 0.93 10.47 -2.11
C GLN A 107 0.82 10.13 -0.62
N VAL A 108 -0.10 9.24 -0.28
CA VAL A 108 -0.28 8.72 1.09
C VAL A 108 -0.40 7.20 1.03
N ILE A 109 0.24 6.54 1.98
CA ILE A 109 0.16 5.10 2.15
C ILE A 109 -0.52 4.78 3.49
N VAL A 110 -1.42 3.81 3.47
CA VAL A 110 -1.99 3.18 4.67
C VAL A 110 -1.54 1.73 4.72
N VAL A 111 -0.91 1.35 5.83
CA VAL A 111 -0.49 -0.02 6.08
C VAL A 111 -1.51 -0.68 7.00
N ASN A 112 -2.25 -1.63 6.46
CA ASN A 112 -3.29 -2.40 7.16
C ASN A 112 -2.71 -3.59 7.95
N ASN A 113 -1.60 -3.34 8.68
CA ASN A 113 -0.88 -4.37 9.41
C ASN A 113 -1.47 -4.65 10.80
N GLY A 114 -1.27 -5.89 11.25
CA GLY A 114 -1.37 -6.25 12.67
C GLY A 114 0.00 -6.15 13.37
N PRO A 115 0.08 -6.45 14.68
CA PRO A 115 1.30 -6.29 15.47
C PRO A 115 2.45 -7.20 15.01
N ARG A 116 2.14 -8.32 14.37
CA ARG A 116 3.11 -9.32 13.91
C ARG A 116 3.25 -9.38 12.41
N LYS A 117 3.04 -8.25 11.74
CA LYS A 117 3.36 -8.03 10.33
C LYS A 117 4.47 -7.00 10.23
N GLY A 118 5.49 -7.33 9.45
CA GLY A 118 6.72 -6.58 9.52
C GLY A 118 6.89 -5.56 8.44
N LEU A 119 7.03 -4.32 8.78
CA LEU A 119 7.49 -3.24 7.90
C LEU A 119 9.01 -3.21 7.80
N GLY A 120 9.69 -3.63 8.84
CA GLY A 120 11.14 -3.76 8.96
C GLY A 120 11.60 -5.09 9.56
N GLY A 121 10.67 -5.94 10.00
CA GLY A 121 10.98 -7.20 10.65
C GLY A 121 11.27 -8.34 9.68
N THR A 122 12.18 -9.22 10.05
CA THR A 122 12.45 -10.46 9.31
C THR A 122 11.42 -11.51 9.67
N SER A 123 10.74 -12.07 8.68
CA SER A 123 10.00 -13.32 8.91
C SER A 123 10.99 -14.48 8.98
N PRO A 124 10.88 -15.39 9.97
CA PRO A 124 11.72 -16.58 10.04
C PRO A 124 11.62 -17.39 8.74
N GLY A 125 12.76 -17.68 8.12
CA GLY A 125 12.84 -18.44 6.87
C GLY A 125 12.92 -17.61 5.58
N PHE A 126 12.88 -16.29 5.66
CA PHE A 126 13.15 -15.39 4.55
C PHE A 126 14.45 -14.65 4.82
N SER A 127 15.52 -15.08 4.20
CA SER A 127 16.81 -14.40 4.22
C SER A 127 16.96 -13.56 2.96
N GLU A 128 17.58 -12.37 3.08
CA GLU A 128 18.14 -11.59 1.99
C GLU A 128 17.25 -10.53 1.33
N VAL A 129 16.31 -9.93 2.03
CA VAL A 129 15.83 -8.62 1.59
C VAL A 129 16.72 -7.54 2.19
N THR A 130 17.40 -6.83 1.32
CA THR A 130 18.39 -5.82 1.72
C THR A 130 17.76 -4.51 2.18
N THR A 131 16.47 -4.29 1.87
CA THR A 131 15.75 -3.06 2.19
C THR A 131 14.37 -3.37 2.74
N ALA A 132 14.06 -2.84 3.91
CA ALA A 132 12.75 -3.01 4.54
C ALA A 132 11.60 -2.43 3.68
N HIS A 133 10.41 -2.97 3.80
CA HIS A 133 9.24 -2.43 3.09
C HIS A 133 8.99 -0.97 3.49
N TYR A 134 9.19 -0.65 4.76
CA TYR A 134 9.07 0.73 5.25
C TYR A 134 10.00 1.70 4.52
N ASP A 135 11.27 1.32 4.34
CA ASP A 135 12.25 2.15 3.64
C ASP A 135 11.84 2.36 2.19
N ARG A 136 11.42 1.30 1.50
CA ARG A 136 10.90 1.42 0.13
C ARG A 136 9.69 2.36 0.03
N MET A 137 8.82 2.38 1.04
CA MET A 137 7.70 3.34 1.08
C MET A 137 8.19 4.77 1.29
N THR A 138 9.16 4.99 2.17
CA THR A 138 9.73 6.34 2.42
C THR A 138 10.51 6.87 1.23
N GLU A 139 11.11 6.01 0.43
CA GLU A 139 11.82 6.36 -0.80
C GLU A 139 10.88 6.55 -2.00
N SER A 140 9.60 6.22 -1.87
CA SER A 140 8.64 6.37 -2.96
C SER A 140 8.52 7.84 -3.38
N PRO A 141 8.59 8.14 -4.70
CA PRO A 141 8.38 9.49 -5.17
C PRO A 141 7.02 10.05 -4.72
N ASN A 142 7.00 11.29 -4.30
CA ASN A 142 5.80 12.03 -3.91
C ASN A 142 5.16 11.64 -2.56
N ILE A 143 5.78 10.77 -1.76
CA ILE A 143 5.21 10.37 -0.47
C ILE A 143 5.12 11.56 0.50
N GLU A 144 3.95 11.73 1.11
CA GLU A 144 3.67 12.79 2.10
C GLU A 144 3.27 12.23 3.45
N GLY A 145 2.86 10.97 3.53
CA GLY A 145 2.48 10.34 4.79
C GLY A 145 2.34 8.84 4.70
N ILE A 146 2.76 8.17 5.77
CA ILE A 146 2.60 6.72 5.97
C ILE A 146 1.84 6.54 7.27
N TRP A 147 0.69 5.87 7.21
CA TRP A 147 -0.19 5.58 8.32
C TRP A 147 -0.24 4.07 8.57
N GLN A 148 -0.32 3.64 9.84
CA GLN A 148 -0.30 2.23 10.20
C GLN A 148 -1.52 1.81 11.03
N GLY A 149 -2.07 0.64 10.74
CA GLY A 149 -3.11 0.01 11.54
C GLY A 149 -2.58 -0.38 12.93
N HIS A 150 -1.37 -0.88 13.00
CA HIS A 150 -0.74 -1.29 14.26
C HIS A 150 0.77 -1.02 14.22
N ARG A 151 1.38 -0.69 15.37
CA ARG A 151 2.84 -0.73 15.51
C ARG A 151 3.34 -2.14 15.20
N SER A 152 4.31 -2.27 14.29
CA SER A 152 4.97 -3.54 14.06
C SER A 152 5.87 -3.86 15.24
N LEU A 153 5.63 -5.00 15.90
CA LEU A 153 6.42 -5.50 17.02
C LEU A 153 7.52 -6.47 16.57
N LEU A 154 7.61 -6.74 15.27
CA LEU A 154 8.66 -7.59 14.68
C LEU A 154 9.95 -6.83 14.41
N ASP A 155 9.88 -5.50 14.40
CA ASP A 155 11.06 -4.68 14.24
C ASP A 155 11.78 -4.57 15.61
N PRO A 156 13.00 -5.09 15.76
CA PRO A 156 13.77 -4.95 17.00
C PRO A 156 14.16 -3.50 17.28
N GLU A 157 14.26 -2.70 16.22
CA GLU A 157 14.47 -1.25 16.29
C GLU A 157 13.19 -0.56 15.85
N PRO A 158 12.64 0.41 16.59
CA PRO A 158 11.37 1.05 16.24
C PRO A 158 11.47 1.97 15.00
N THR A 159 12.51 1.83 14.20
CA THR A 159 12.84 2.70 13.07
C THR A 159 11.97 2.50 11.84
N HIS A 160 11.38 1.30 11.68
CA HIS A 160 10.53 0.96 10.53
C HIS A 160 9.04 1.03 10.89
N ASN A 161 8.67 2.03 11.68
CA ASN A 161 7.30 2.36 12.00
C ASN A 161 7.03 3.82 11.67
N ALA A 162 5.81 4.15 11.33
CA ALA A 162 5.37 5.54 11.16
C ALA A 162 5.49 6.32 12.48
N ALA A 163 5.37 7.64 12.41
CA ALA A 163 5.27 8.48 13.61
C ALA A 163 4.10 8.02 14.48
N GLU A 164 4.29 8.02 15.79
CA GLU A 164 3.35 7.42 16.74
C GLU A 164 1.92 7.94 16.59
N GLU A 165 1.75 9.23 16.31
CA GLU A 165 0.44 9.84 16.09
C GLU A 165 -0.29 9.29 14.86
N MET A 166 0.44 8.72 13.90
CA MET A 166 -0.10 8.10 12.68
C MET A 166 -0.36 6.59 12.82
N ILE A 167 -0.11 5.99 13.99
CA ILE A 167 -0.34 4.57 14.27
C ILE A 167 -1.64 4.42 15.06
N ALA A 168 -2.58 3.62 14.55
CA ALA A 168 -3.87 3.44 15.21
C ALA A 168 -3.76 2.63 16.51
N ASN A 169 -2.98 1.54 16.52
CA ASN A 169 -2.85 0.66 17.68
C ASN A 169 -1.37 0.47 18.02
N LEU A 170 -1.01 0.66 19.30
CA LEU A 170 0.39 0.64 19.74
C LEU A 170 0.79 -0.65 20.46
N GLN A 171 -0.16 -1.30 21.12
CA GLN A 171 0.09 -2.43 22.02
C GLN A 171 -0.80 -3.61 21.67
N GLU A 172 -0.24 -4.80 21.72
CA GLU A 172 -0.99 -6.05 21.63
C GLU A 172 -1.45 -6.45 23.04
N THR A 173 -2.72 -6.17 23.35
CA THR A 173 -3.32 -6.53 24.63
C THR A 173 -4.62 -7.30 24.41
N THR A 174 -5.04 -8.10 25.42
CA THR A 174 -6.32 -8.81 25.39
C THR A 174 -7.53 -7.88 25.46
N GLU A 175 -7.32 -6.64 25.89
CA GLU A 175 -8.33 -5.61 26.05
C GLU A 175 -8.23 -4.50 24.98
N CYS A 176 -7.70 -4.86 23.80
CA CYS A 176 -7.52 -3.91 22.71
C CYS A 176 -8.88 -3.35 22.24
N GLU A 177 -9.06 -2.04 22.35
CA GLU A 177 -10.29 -1.34 21.91
C GLU A 177 -10.46 -1.33 20.37
N GLY A 178 -9.41 -1.62 19.62
CA GLY A 178 -9.46 -1.66 18.16
C GLY A 178 -9.66 -0.28 17.53
N HIS A 179 -8.63 0.56 17.56
CA HIS A 179 -8.63 1.86 16.88
C HIS A 179 -8.48 1.72 15.37
N TRP A 180 -9.05 2.66 14.64
CA TRP A 180 -9.11 2.68 13.18
C TRP A 180 -8.46 3.94 12.58
N LEU A 181 -8.09 3.82 11.31
CA LEU A 181 -7.75 4.95 10.44
C LEU A 181 -8.90 5.22 9.47
N ARG A 182 -9.24 6.47 9.28
CA ARG A 182 -10.29 6.89 8.35
C ARG A 182 -9.74 7.88 7.34
N ALA A 183 -9.81 7.54 6.06
CA ALA A 183 -9.65 8.48 4.98
C ALA A 183 -11.00 9.07 4.58
N SER A 184 -11.05 10.39 4.42
CA SER A 184 -12.25 11.13 3.97
C SER A 184 -11.84 12.03 2.82
N ALA A 185 -12.50 11.91 1.67
CA ALA A 185 -12.12 12.63 0.46
C ALA A 185 -13.28 13.42 -0.14
N GLY A 186 -12.97 14.58 -0.70
CA GLY A 186 -13.84 15.40 -1.52
C GLY A 186 -13.58 15.22 -3.02
N GLN A 187 -14.57 15.54 -3.83
CA GLN A 187 -14.47 15.47 -5.30
C GLN A 187 -13.44 16.45 -5.87
N ASP A 188 -13.18 17.53 -5.15
CA ASP A 188 -12.16 18.53 -5.48
C ASP A 188 -10.72 18.06 -5.25
N GLY A 189 -10.55 16.84 -4.69
CA GLY A 189 -9.27 16.24 -4.36
C GLY A 189 -8.76 16.57 -2.95
N ALA A 190 -9.45 17.40 -2.17
CA ALA A 190 -9.13 17.57 -0.75
C ALA A 190 -9.44 16.26 -0.01
N PHE A 191 -8.51 15.79 0.84
CA PHE A 191 -8.76 14.62 1.66
C PHE A 191 -8.01 14.70 3.00
N SER A 192 -8.44 13.92 3.95
CA SER A 192 -7.80 13.80 5.26
C SER A 192 -7.68 12.34 5.68
N VAL A 193 -6.66 12.04 6.49
CA VAL A 193 -6.57 10.78 7.22
C VAL A 193 -6.60 11.09 8.71
N THR A 194 -7.43 10.36 9.45
CA THR A 194 -7.66 10.57 10.89
C THR A 194 -7.43 9.26 11.63
N ASN A 195 -6.73 9.36 12.77
CA ASN A 195 -6.50 8.28 13.72
C ASN A 195 -7.49 8.37 14.88
N SER A 196 -8.30 7.34 15.09
CA SER A 196 -9.32 7.33 16.17
C SER A 196 -8.71 7.22 17.57
N ARG A 197 -7.49 6.71 17.72
CA ARG A 197 -6.82 6.55 19.02
C ARG A 197 -6.57 7.89 19.71
N ASN A 198 -6.13 8.88 18.96
CA ASN A 198 -5.65 10.16 19.50
C ASN A 198 -6.30 11.39 18.85
N GLY A 199 -7.21 11.19 17.88
CA GLY A 199 -7.85 12.27 17.15
C GLY A 199 -6.92 13.00 16.16
N PHE A 200 -5.66 12.57 16.02
CA PHE A 200 -4.74 13.19 15.07
C PHE A 200 -5.27 13.07 13.65
N SER A 201 -5.27 14.18 12.94
CA SER A 201 -5.73 14.25 11.55
C SER A 201 -4.78 15.09 10.72
N ARG A 202 -4.48 14.64 9.50
CA ARG A 202 -3.70 15.40 8.55
C ARG A 202 -4.47 15.58 7.25
N ASN A 203 -4.46 16.82 6.75
CA ASN A 203 -5.11 17.19 5.50
C ASN A 203 -4.11 17.15 4.35
N TYR A 204 -4.59 16.74 3.17
CA TYR A 204 -3.85 16.61 1.94
C TYR A 204 -4.69 17.14 0.78
N THR A 205 -4.05 17.33 -0.37
CA THR A 205 -4.74 17.63 -1.63
C THR A 205 -4.20 16.72 -2.72
N ALA A 206 -5.08 15.96 -3.37
CA ALA A 206 -4.73 15.08 -4.49
C ALA A 206 -4.10 15.88 -5.63
N ARG A 207 -3.03 15.39 -6.19
CA ARG A 207 -2.24 16.01 -7.27
C ARG A 207 -2.86 15.81 -8.64
#